data_0feb440c0874ac2be2ec411ba9419f07
#
_entry.id   0feb440c0874ac2be2ec411ba9419f07
#
_cell.length_a   1.000
_cell.length_b   1.000
_cell.length_c   1.000
_cell.angle_alpha   90.00
_cell.angle_beta   90.00
_cell.angle_gamma   90.00
#
_symmetry.space_group_name_H-M   'P 1'
#
loop_
_entity.id
_entity.type
_entity.pdbx_description
1 polymer ?
#
loop_
_entity_poly.entity_id
_entity_poly.type
_entity_poly.pdbx_seq_one_letter_code
_entity_poly.pdbx_strand_id
1 'polypeptide(L)'
;MKKNKKKNVYFITGGKTGGHIYPALSVALKLSEDENNNKVFYIGNKKNMEYELVKKYPQLQFLSIDFDGMPRKISLKLFLWGFKLIFSTLKSIFYILKYNPDALLGTGGFITFPTLFAGYILNKPIMIHDCDTVPGLVSRVVSRFAKKVSLNFEEAKKFLKCKNIKINGNPIRNEFFTENNIKKDFNTDCLNILVMGGSQGAMKINEVSVNVFQKLLNQGYNLKVVVQTGVKNYEKTLELLENKTNPNFILKPYLNEIWNELKNAHLVIARSGSLSLSEICATSTPSILIPYPFAAANHQEKNARELEKVNCSICLCEGDLTCDVLEKTIVDLINNRQKLVEMSQNTKIFSKPNALNDIVCEFIGLSQN
;
A
#
# COMPACT_ATOMS: atom_id res chain seq x y z
N MET A 1 0.16 47.41 -0.30
CA MET A 1 -0.61 46.37 -0.99
C MET A 1 0.20 45.07 -1.01
N LYS A 2 -0.14 44.05 -0.20
CA LYS A 2 0.50 42.71 -0.29
C LYS A 2 0.08 42.13 -1.64
N LYS A 3 1.02 41.95 -2.58
CA LYS A 3 0.80 41.16 -3.81
C LYS A 3 0.27 39.78 -3.35
N ASN A 4 -0.99 39.45 -3.65
CA ASN A 4 -1.50 38.09 -3.46
C ASN A 4 -0.59 37.15 -4.27
N LYS A 5 0.29 36.42 -3.59
CA LYS A 5 1.15 35.44 -4.20
C LYS A 5 0.24 34.36 -4.80
N LYS A 6 0.36 34.10 -6.10
CA LYS A 6 -0.43 33.07 -6.78
C LYS A 6 -0.14 31.73 -6.12
N LYS A 7 -1.19 31.01 -5.69
CA LYS A 7 -1.03 29.67 -5.12
C LYS A 7 -0.56 28.69 -6.20
N ASN A 8 0.35 27.79 -5.82
CA ASN A 8 0.69 26.64 -6.64
C ASN A 8 -0.51 25.71 -6.76
N VAL A 9 -0.70 25.12 -7.92
CA VAL A 9 -1.82 24.21 -8.20
C VAL A 9 -1.27 22.82 -8.49
N TYR A 10 -1.71 21.83 -7.73
CA TYR A 10 -1.26 20.45 -7.88
C TYR A 10 -2.42 19.52 -8.21
N PHE A 11 -2.20 18.64 -9.20
CA PHE A 11 -3.12 17.58 -9.56
C PHE A 11 -2.56 16.24 -9.10
N ILE A 12 -3.33 15.54 -8.25
CA ILE A 12 -2.98 14.23 -7.72
C ILE A 12 -4.01 13.21 -8.19
N THR A 13 -3.57 12.06 -8.63
CA THR A 13 -4.45 10.99 -9.10
C THR A 13 -3.94 9.62 -8.70
N GLY A 14 -4.83 8.79 -8.20
CA GLY A 14 -4.59 7.39 -7.81
C GLY A 14 -5.93 6.73 -7.51
N GLY A 15 -6.14 5.48 -7.90
CA GLY A 15 -7.47 4.93 -7.70
C GLY A 15 -7.58 3.42 -7.85
N LYS A 16 -8.80 2.93 -7.65
CA LYS A 16 -9.24 1.55 -7.71
C LYS A 16 -8.89 0.72 -6.47
N THR A 17 -7.69 0.77 -5.94
CA THR A 17 -7.25 -0.02 -4.78
C THR A 17 -6.60 0.87 -3.73
N GLY A 18 -6.63 0.44 -2.47
CA GLY A 18 -5.95 1.16 -1.38
C GLY A 18 -4.46 1.38 -1.66
N GLY A 19 -3.79 0.42 -2.32
CA GLY A 19 -2.38 0.52 -2.70
C GLY A 19 -2.03 1.72 -3.58
N HIS A 20 -2.99 2.23 -4.37
CA HIS A 20 -2.80 3.43 -5.17
C HIS A 20 -3.40 4.68 -4.53
N ILE A 21 -4.53 4.52 -3.82
CA ILE A 21 -5.27 5.65 -3.26
C ILE A 21 -4.54 6.26 -2.06
N TYR A 22 -4.06 5.43 -1.12
CA TYR A 22 -3.42 5.93 0.10
C TYR A 22 -2.12 6.71 -0.18
N PRO A 23 -1.21 6.27 -1.07
CA PRO A 23 -0.05 7.08 -1.46
C PRO A 23 -0.43 8.44 -2.04
N ALA A 24 -1.41 8.46 -2.97
CA ALA A 24 -1.92 9.71 -3.54
C ALA A 24 -2.51 10.63 -2.48
N LEU A 25 -3.32 10.07 -1.59
CA LEU A 25 -3.98 10.82 -0.52
C LEU A 25 -2.97 11.37 0.49
N SER A 26 -1.96 10.58 0.88
CA SER A 26 -0.91 11.03 1.80
C SER A 26 -0.15 12.24 1.23
N VAL A 27 0.23 12.18 -0.06
CA VAL A 27 0.89 13.31 -0.73
C VAL A 27 -0.05 14.51 -0.86
N ALA A 28 -1.32 14.29 -1.23
CA ALA A 28 -2.29 15.37 -1.36
C ALA A 28 -2.53 16.09 -0.03
N LEU A 29 -2.66 15.35 1.06
CA LEU A 29 -2.83 15.91 2.41
C LEU A 29 -1.60 16.68 2.84
N LYS A 30 -0.41 16.14 2.64
CA LYS A 30 0.85 16.81 2.99
C LYS A 30 1.04 18.12 2.22
N LEU A 31 0.69 18.17 0.94
CA LEU A 31 0.71 19.39 0.15
C LEU A 31 -0.33 20.42 0.64
N SER A 32 -1.48 19.95 1.12
CA SER A 32 -2.56 20.82 1.59
C SER A 32 -2.32 21.41 2.99
N GLU A 33 -1.30 20.96 3.73
CA GLU A 33 -0.90 21.58 5.00
C GLU A 33 -0.48 23.06 4.81
N ASP A 34 0.06 23.39 3.63
CA ASP A 34 0.38 24.78 3.27
C ASP A 34 -0.74 25.40 2.40
N GLU A 35 -1.91 25.57 2.98
CA GLU A 35 -3.09 26.11 2.30
C GLU A 35 -2.90 27.53 1.76
N ASN A 36 -1.98 28.31 2.32
CA ASN A 36 -1.70 29.67 1.85
C ASN A 36 -1.01 29.68 0.51
N ASN A 37 -0.17 28.70 0.24
CA ASN A 37 0.65 28.64 -0.98
C ASN A 37 0.17 27.56 -1.96
N ASN A 38 -0.60 26.56 -1.54
CA ASN A 38 -0.97 25.42 -2.35
C ASN A 38 -2.50 25.27 -2.51
N LYS A 39 -2.91 24.82 -3.69
CA LYS A 39 -4.25 24.33 -4.01
C LYS A 39 -4.16 22.94 -4.60
N VAL A 40 -4.76 21.97 -3.95
CA VAL A 40 -4.62 20.56 -4.32
C VAL A 40 -5.94 20.01 -4.83
N PHE A 41 -5.89 19.42 -6.02
CA PHE A 41 -7.01 18.72 -6.63
C PHE A 41 -6.71 17.22 -6.69
N TYR A 42 -7.66 16.43 -6.22
CA TYR A 42 -7.64 14.98 -6.39
C TYR A 42 -8.52 14.57 -7.56
N ILE A 43 -7.93 13.87 -8.55
CA ILE A 43 -8.67 13.41 -9.74
C ILE A 43 -8.93 11.92 -9.63
N GLY A 44 -10.21 11.53 -9.74
CA GLY A 44 -10.64 10.14 -9.60
C GLY A 44 -12.05 9.89 -10.13
N ASN A 45 -12.59 8.70 -9.89
CA ASN A 45 -13.96 8.35 -10.27
C ASN A 45 -14.87 8.46 -9.03
N LYS A 46 -15.98 9.21 -9.15
CA LYS A 46 -16.97 9.37 -8.06
C LYS A 46 -17.66 8.07 -7.64
N LYS A 47 -17.60 7.04 -8.46
CA LYS A 47 -18.22 5.73 -8.18
C LYS A 47 -17.31 4.79 -7.40
N ASN A 48 -16.05 5.16 -7.21
CA ASN A 48 -15.03 4.31 -6.62
C ASN A 48 -14.62 4.77 -5.21
N MET A 49 -13.85 3.94 -4.53
CA MET A 49 -13.39 4.14 -3.16
C MET A 49 -12.63 5.45 -2.96
N GLU A 50 -11.89 5.92 -3.97
CA GLU A 50 -11.13 7.17 -3.86
C GLU A 50 -12.00 8.38 -3.55
N TYR A 51 -13.22 8.45 -4.08
CA TYR A 51 -14.15 9.54 -3.75
C TYR A 51 -14.58 9.48 -2.28
N GLU A 52 -14.96 8.29 -1.79
CA GLU A 52 -15.40 8.11 -0.40
C GLU A 52 -14.30 8.43 0.61
N LEU A 53 -13.04 8.23 0.25
CA LEU A 53 -11.90 8.55 1.09
C LEU A 53 -11.58 10.05 1.04
N VAL A 54 -11.50 10.64 -0.16
CA VAL A 54 -11.11 12.05 -0.34
C VAL A 54 -12.16 13.02 0.21
N LYS A 55 -13.45 12.70 0.10
CA LYS A 55 -14.52 13.59 0.62
C LYS A 55 -14.48 13.81 2.13
N LYS A 56 -13.72 13.00 2.88
CA LYS A 56 -13.50 13.19 4.32
C LYS A 56 -12.57 14.36 4.64
N TYR A 57 -11.90 14.90 3.62
CA TYR A 57 -10.88 15.94 3.74
C TYR A 57 -11.31 17.20 2.97
N PRO A 58 -11.99 18.16 3.62
CA PRO A 58 -12.58 19.34 2.93
C PRO A 58 -11.54 20.28 2.29
N GLN A 59 -10.26 20.20 2.70
CA GLN A 59 -9.15 20.96 2.10
C GLN A 59 -8.77 20.44 0.70
N LEU A 60 -9.18 19.22 0.33
CA LEU A 60 -8.93 18.64 -1.00
C LEU A 60 -10.14 18.88 -1.92
N GLN A 61 -9.88 19.36 -3.15
CA GLN A 61 -10.91 19.50 -4.16
C GLN A 61 -10.95 18.28 -5.06
N PHE A 62 -12.11 17.61 -5.15
CA PHE A 62 -12.25 16.43 -5.99
C PHE A 62 -12.74 16.78 -7.40
N LEU A 63 -12.00 16.36 -8.42
CA LEU A 63 -12.36 16.45 -9.83
C LEU A 63 -12.68 15.06 -10.38
N SER A 64 -13.87 14.88 -10.93
CA SER A 64 -14.32 13.57 -11.38
C SER A 64 -14.04 13.32 -12.85
N ILE A 65 -13.46 12.15 -13.17
CA ILE A 65 -13.46 11.56 -14.52
C ILE A 65 -14.08 10.16 -14.43
N ASP A 66 -14.77 9.72 -15.51
CA ASP A 66 -15.40 8.38 -15.56
C ASP A 66 -14.51 7.43 -16.37
N PHE A 67 -13.49 6.89 -15.70
CA PHE A 67 -12.57 5.95 -16.33
C PHE A 67 -12.24 4.79 -15.37
N ASP A 68 -12.27 3.57 -15.92
CA ASP A 68 -12.09 2.33 -15.18
C ASP A 68 -11.02 1.43 -15.83
N GLY A 69 -10.79 0.27 -15.21
CA GLY A 69 -9.83 -0.71 -15.73
C GLY A 69 -10.16 -1.23 -17.13
N MET A 70 -9.13 -1.54 -17.90
CA MET A 70 -9.25 -2.09 -19.24
C MET A 70 -9.88 -3.50 -19.19
N PRO A 71 -10.89 -3.80 -20.03
CA PRO A 71 -11.43 -5.13 -20.19
C PRO A 71 -10.35 -6.11 -20.68
N ARG A 72 -10.31 -7.32 -20.08
CA ARG A 72 -9.30 -8.34 -20.41
C ARG A 72 -9.56 -9.09 -21.73
N LYS A 73 -10.78 -9.05 -22.25
CA LYS A 73 -11.19 -9.74 -23.49
C LYS A 73 -11.53 -8.73 -24.57
N ILE A 74 -11.19 -9.04 -25.82
CA ILE A 74 -11.61 -8.28 -26.99
C ILE A 74 -13.13 -8.43 -27.10
N SER A 75 -13.85 -7.33 -26.96
CA SER A 75 -15.31 -7.29 -26.93
C SER A 75 -15.80 -5.86 -27.16
N LEU A 76 -17.11 -5.69 -27.40
CA LEU A 76 -17.72 -4.36 -27.46
C LEU A 76 -17.36 -3.48 -26.24
N LYS A 77 -17.16 -4.08 -25.06
CA LYS A 77 -16.71 -3.36 -23.86
C LYS A 77 -15.33 -2.73 -24.01
N LEU A 78 -14.42 -3.35 -24.79
CA LEU A 78 -13.10 -2.77 -25.06
C LEU A 78 -13.22 -1.54 -25.97
N PHE A 79 -14.12 -1.59 -26.95
CA PHE A 79 -14.40 -0.44 -27.82
C PHE A 79 -15.01 0.74 -27.03
N LEU A 80 -16.01 0.46 -26.20
CA LEU A 80 -16.61 1.47 -25.30
C LEU A 80 -15.57 2.03 -24.29
N TRP A 81 -14.65 1.19 -23.84
CA TRP A 81 -13.54 1.63 -22.99
C TRP A 81 -12.63 2.62 -23.72
N GLY A 82 -12.36 2.41 -25.01
CA GLY A 82 -11.62 3.36 -25.85
C GLY A 82 -12.28 4.73 -25.91
N PHE A 83 -13.60 4.80 -26.10
CA PHE A 83 -14.35 6.06 -26.05
C PHE A 83 -14.27 6.72 -24.67
N LYS A 84 -14.45 5.95 -23.58
CA LYS A 84 -14.28 6.46 -22.22
C LYS A 84 -12.90 7.05 -22.00
N LEU A 85 -11.84 6.43 -22.56
CA LEU A 85 -10.48 6.95 -22.50
C LEU A 85 -10.37 8.32 -23.17
N ILE A 86 -10.91 8.47 -24.38
CA ILE A 86 -10.90 9.74 -25.12
C ILE A 86 -11.65 10.81 -24.32
N PHE A 87 -12.89 10.55 -23.89
CA PHE A 87 -13.69 11.52 -23.13
C PHE A 87 -13.05 11.90 -21.80
N SER A 88 -12.47 10.94 -21.09
CA SER A 88 -11.78 11.22 -19.82
C SER A 88 -10.50 12.03 -20.04
N THR A 89 -9.80 11.80 -21.16
CA THR A 89 -8.62 12.61 -21.55
C THR A 89 -9.04 14.03 -21.92
N LEU A 90 -10.09 14.22 -22.73
CA LEU A 90 -10.61 15.54 -23.07
C LEU A 90 -11.07 16.31 -21.83
N LYS A 91 -11.75 15.64 -20.90
CA LYS A 91 -12.15 16.23 -19.62
C LYS A 91 -10.96 16.60 -18.76
N SER A 92 -9.90 15.80 -18.76
CA SER A 92 -8.64 16.11 -18.06
C SER A 92 -7.93 17.29 -18.71
N ILE A 93 -7.92 17.40 -20.04
CA ILE A 93 -7.41 18.58 -20.77
C ILE A 93 -8.18 19.84 -20.34
N PHE A 94 -9.52 19.79 -20.31
CA PHE A 94 -10.34 20.89 -19.82
C PHE A 94 -9.97 21.31 -18.39
N TYR A 95 -9.79 20.34 -17.47
CA TYR A 95 -9.38 20.65 -16.10
C TYR A 95 -7.99 21.29 -16.04
N ILE A 96 -7.03 20.77 -16.81
CA ILE A 96 -5.67 21.33 -16.86
C ILE A 96 -5.68 22.76 -17.41
N LEU A 97 -6.41 23.04 -18.46
CA LEU A 97 -6.54 24.39 -19.02
C LEU A 97 -7.23 25.35 -18.04
N LYS A 98 -8.29 24.88 -17.35
CA LYS A 98 -9.05 25.69 -16.40
C LYS A 98 -8.27 26.05 -15.14
N TYR A 99 -7.57 25.09 -14.56
CA TYR A 99 -6.91 25.26 -13.27
C TYR A 99 -5.41 25.49 -13.37
N ASN A 100 -4.82 25.26 -14.55
CA ASN A 100 -3.42 25.44 -14.89
C ASN A 100 -2.45 24.87 -13.84
N PRO A 101 -2.49 23.53 -13.57
CA PRO A 101 -1.62 22.93 -12.55
C PRO A 101 -0.14 23.10 -12.87
N ASP A 102 0.67 23.33 -11.83
CA ASP A 102 2.12 23.45 -11.93
C ASP A 102 2.80 22.08 -12.07
N ALA A 103 2.19 21.03 -11.49
CA ALA A 103 2.65 19.65 -11.64
C ALA A 103 1.51 18.63 -11.43
N LEU A 104 1.70 17.42 -11.99
CA LEU A 104 0.79 16.29 -11.88
C LEU A 104 1.51 15.09 -11.25
N LEU A 105 0.86 14.43 -10.26
CA LEU A 105 1.33 13.19 -9.67
C LEU A 105 0.33 12.07 -9.91
N GLY A 106 0.81 10.91 -10.39
CA GLY A 106 0.05 9.67 -10.46
C GLY A 106 0.66 8.58 -9.60
N THR A 107 -0.17 7.87 -8.84
CA THR A 107 0.28 6.78 -7.96
C THR A 107 -0.20 5.40 -8.42
N GLY A 108 -0.73 5.32 -9.64
CA GLY A 108 -1.18 4.07 -10.24
C GLY A 108 -2.68 3.89 -10.34
N GLY A 109 -3.07 2.77 -10.95
CA GLY A 109 -4.43 2.51 -11.39
C GLY A 109 -4.72 3.10 -12.77
N PHE A 110 -5.63 2.48 -13.52
CA PHE A 110 -5.99 2.94 -14.88
C PHE A 110 -6.54 4.37 -14.89
N ILE A 111 -7.22 4.78 -13.81
CA ILE A 111 -7.80 6.12 -13.65
C ILE A 111 -6.77 7.25 -13.80
N THR A 112 -5.49 6.99 -13.54
CA THR A 112 -4.43 8.00 -13.62
C THR A 112 -4.03 8.32 -15.05
N PHE A 113 -4.18 7.35 -15.97
CA PHE A 113 -3.68 7.50 -17.34
C PHE A 113 -4.27 8.69 -18.10
N PRO A 114 -5.61 8.91 -18.16
CA PRO A 114 -6.18 10.04 -18.90
C PRO A 114 -5.63 11.39 -18.44
N THR A 115 -5.49 11.58 -17.13
CA THR A 115 -5.00 12.83 -16.54
C THR A 115 -3.52 13.06 -16.83
N LEU A 116 -2.69 12.03 -16.68
CA LEU A 116 -1.25 12.14 -16.94
C LEU A 116 -0.96 12.29 -18.44
N PHE A 117 -1.73 11.61 -19.29
CA PHE A 117 -1.60 11.76 -20.74
C PHE A 117 -2.03 13.15 -21.22
N ALA A 118 -3.12 13.71 -20.66
CA ALA A 118 -3.52 15.10 -20.90
C ALA A 118 -2.42 16.08 -20.44
N GLY A 119 -1.78 15.83 -19.31
CA GLY A 119 -0.63 16.59 -18.83
C GLY A 119 0.54 16.55 -19.80
N TYR A 120 0.84 15.38 -20.37
CA TYR A 120 1.87 15.24 -21.40
C TYR A 120 1.55 16.06 -22.66
N ILE A 121 0.32 15.99 -23.18
CA ILE A 121 -0.13 16.77 -24.33
C ILE A 121 0.04 18.29 -24.10
N LEU A 122 -0.22 18.74 -22.87
CA LEU A 122 -0.15 20.16 -22.48
C LEU A 122 1.21 20.55 -21.85
N ASN A 123 2.25 19.73 -22.04
CA ASN A 123 3.61 19.96 -21.54
C ASN A 123 3.70 20.29 -20.04
N LYS A 124 2.84 19.68 -19.23
CA LYS A 124 2.88 19.82 -17.77
C LYS A 124 3.90 18.86 -17.15
N PRO A 125 4.62 19.26 -16.10
CA PRO A 125 5.50 18.35 -15.38
C PRO A 125 4.74 17.19 -14.76
N ILE A 126 5.22 15.96 -14.98
CA ILE A 126 4.58 14.72 -14.50
C ILE A 126 5.57 13.96 -13.63
N MET A 127 5.10 13.56 -12.46
CA MET A 127 5.75 12.56 -11.60
C MET A 127 4.83 11.36 -11.45
N ILE A 128 5.42 10.17 -11.36
CA ILE A 128 4.71 8.97 -10.94
C ILE A 128 5.37 8.38 -9.70
N HIS A 129 4.57 7.78 -8.85
CA HIS A 129 5.01 6.92 -7.75
C HIS A 129 4.43 5.53 -7.96
N ASP A 130 5.27 4.49 -7.87
CA ASP A 130 4.82 3.10 -7.95
C ASP A 130 5.33 2.31 -6.74
N CYS A 131 4.41 1.58 -6.13
CA CYS A 131 4.63 0.91 -4.86
C CYS A 131 5.23 -0.48 -5.01
N ASP A 132 4.96 -1.18 -6.12
CA ASP A 132 5.22 -2.62 -6.28
C ASP A 132 6.56 -2.90 -6.97
N THR A 133 7.11 -4.11 -6.75
CA THR A 133 8.29 -4.61 -7.48
C THR A 133 8.06 -4.71 -8.98
N VAL A 134 6.80 -4.93 -9.38
CA VAL A 134 6.39 -4.94 -10.79
C VAL A 134 5.42 -3.81 -11.02
N PRO A 135 5.88 -2.67 -11.56
CA PRO A 135 5.03 -1.53 -11.82
C PRO A 135 3.84 -1.84 -12.70
N GLY A 136 2.71 -1.20 -12.42
CA GLY A 136 1.49 -1.31 -13.20
C GLY A 136 1.70 -0.89 -14.66
N LEU A 137 0.80 -1.34 -15.56
CA LEU A 137 0.88 -1.01 -16.99
C LEU A 137 0.91 0.51 -17.21
N VAL A 138 0.11 1.26 -16.49
CA VAL A 138 0.06 2.74 -16.60
C VAL A 138 1.40 3.34 -16.23
N SER A 139 2.02 2.93 -15.12
CA SER A 139 3.34 3.42 -14.70
C SER A 139 4.41 3.13 -15.76
N ARG A 140 4.38 1.94 -16.37
CA ARG A 140 5.33 1.58 -17.44
C ARG A 140 5.17 2.45 -18.69
N VAL A 141 3.93 2.77 -19.08
CA VAL A 141 3.66 3.62 -20.24
C VAL A 141 4.04 5.07 -19.93
N VAL A 142 3.57 5.61 -18.80
CA VAL A 142 3.77 7.00 -18.41
C VAL A 142 5.26 7.29 -18.10
N SER A 143 6.02 6.32 -17.64
CA SER A 143 7.46 6.49 -17.37
C SER A 143 8.27 6.96 -18.57
N ARG A 144 7.76 6.80 -19.80
CA ARG A 144 8.42 7.25 -21.04
C ARG A 144 8.40 8.77 -21.20
N PHE A 145 7.45 9.43 -20.57
CA PHE A 145 7.27 10.90 -20.67
C PHE A 145 7.16 11.59 -19.30
N ALA A 146 7.18 10.85 -18.20
CA ALA A 146 7.30 11.42 -16.87
C ALA A 146 8.68 12.07 -16.69
N LYS A 147 8.72 13.23 -16.04
CA LYS A 147 9.98 13.90 -15.70
C LYS A 147 10.68 13.21 -14.52
N LYS A 148 9.92 12.59 -13.63
CA LYS A 148 10.45 11.93 -12.43
C LYS A 148 9.60 10.71 -12.06
N VAL A 149 10.27 9.70 -11.49
CA VAL A 149 9.63 8.50 -10.95
C VAL A 149 10.15 8.25 -9.53
N SER A 150 9.22 8.04 -8.61
CA SER A 150 9.48 7.56 -7.26
C SER A 150 9.05 6.10 -7.14
N LEU A 151 9.87 5.29 -6.50
CA LEU A 151 9.62 3.85 -6.33
C LEU A 151 9.80 3.43 -4.87
N ASN A 152 9.15 2.32 -4.52
CA ASN A 152 9.40 1.63 -3.26
C ASN A 152 10.52 0.58 -3.40
N PHE A 153 10.54 -0.16 -4.49
CA PHE A 153 11.50 -1.23 -4.74
C PHE A 153 12.46 -0.91 -5.89
N GLU A 154 13.75 -1.18 -5.67
CA GLU A 154 14.81 -1.03 -6.69
C GLU A 154 14.52 -1.86 -7.95
N GLU A 155 14.00 -3.08 -7.75
CA GLU A 155 13.69 -4.03 -8.83
C GLU A 155 12.72 -3.46 -9.87
N ALA A 156 11.84 -2.55 -9.45
CA ALA A 156 10.88 -1.88 -10.33
C ALA A 156 11.53 -1.04 -11.44
N LYS A 157 12.76 -0.55 -11.26
CA LYS A 157 13.50 0.23 -12.27
C LYS A 157 13.62 -0.50 -13.60
N LYS A 158 13.78 -1.82 -13.59
CA LYS A 158 13.96 -2.66 -14.80
C LYS A 158 12.81 -2.54 -15.80
N PHE A 159 11.64 -2.15 -15.33
CA PHE A 159 10.42 -2.05 -16.14
C PHE A 159 10.12 -0.65 -16.66
N LEU A 160 10.89 0.35 -16.25
CA LEU A 160 10.57 1.76 -16.48
C LEU A 160 11.60 2.43 -17.39
N LYS A 161 11.18 3.49 -18.08
CA LYS A 161 12.01 4.19 -19.08
C LYS A 161 12.36 5.64 -18.72
N CYS A 162 11.96 6.09 -17.53
CA CYS A 162 12.33 7.41 -17.04
C CYS A 162 13.83 7.47 -16.70
N LYS A 163 14.50 8.59 -17.01
CA LYS A 163 15.91 8.80 -16.66
C LYS A 163 16.12 9.20 -15.19
N ASN A 164 15.10 9.82 -14.58
CA ASN A 164 15.17 10.31 -13.20
C ASN A 164 14.28 9.44 -12.30
N ILE A 165 14.86 8.39 -11.74
CA ILE A 165 14.18 7.44 -10.86
C ILE A 165 14.84 7.46 -9.49
N LYS A 166 14.04 7.61 -8.42
CA LYS A 166 14.49 7.55 -7.04
C LYS A 166 13.73 6.48 -6.24
N ILE A 167 14.41 5.89 -5.28
CA ILE A 167 13.83 4.90 -4.35
C ILE A 167 13.53 5.62 -3.04
N ASN A 168 12.36 6.24 -2.97
CA ASN A 168 11.95 7.01 -1.79
C ASN A 168 11.22 6.14 -0.75
N GLY A 169 10.72 4.96 -1.14
CA GLY A 169 9.82 4.16 -0.32
C GLY A 169 8.36 4.58 -0.48
N ASN A 170 7.45 3.89 0.21
CA ASN A 170 6.03 4.21 0.20
C ASN A 170 5.69 5.29 1.22
N PRO A 171 4.84 6.28 0.87
CA PRO A 171 4.37 7.30 1.79
C PRO A 171 3.27 6.72 2.69
N ILE A 172 3.68 6.06 3.77
CA ILE A 172 2.80 5.56 4.83
C ILE A 172 2.63 6.60 5.94
N ARG A 173 1.66 6.37 6.81
CA ARG A 173 1.34 7.26 7.93
C ARG A 173 2.48 7.31 8.96
N ASN A 174 2.70 8.49 9.56
CA ASN A 174 3.77 8.68 10.55
C ASN A 174 3.59 7.83 11.81
N GLU A 175 2.37 7.43 12.13
CA GLU A 175 2.03 6.59 13.29
C GLU A 175 2.72 5.22 13.27
N PHE A 176 3.14 4.74 12.07
CA PHE A 176 3.94 3.51 11.97
C PHE A 176 5.40 3.71 12.40
N PHE A 177 5.94 4.93 12.25
CA PHE A 177 7.27 5.27 12.70
C PHE A 177 7.21 5.74 14.14
N THR A 178 7.91 5.08 15.02
CA THR A 178 7.99 5.50 16.43
C THR A 178 9.10 6.51 16.63
N GLU A 179 8.83 7.55 17.42
CA GLU A 179 9.85 8.51 17.87
C GLU A 179 10.95 7.84 18.71
N ASN A 180 10.61 6.78 19.41
CA ASN A 180 11.55 5.93 20.13
C ASN A 180 11.74 4.61 19.38
N ASN A 181 12.99 4.26 19.06
CA ASN A 181 13.36 2.94 18.56
C ASN A 181 12.76 1.85 19.47
N ILE A 182 11.55 1.36 19.18
CA ILE A 182 10.97 0.25 19.91
C ILE A 182 11.84 -0.96 19.59
N LYS A 183 12.76 -1.25 20.48
CA LYS A 183 13.42 -2.56 20.50
C LYS A 183 12.34 -3.55 20.94
N LYS A 184 11.85 -4.36 20.01
CA LYS A 184 11.01 -5.49 20.36
C LYS A 184 11.84 -6.45 21.22
N ASP A 185 11.32 -6.80 22.40
CA ASP A 185 11.94 -7.79 23.24
C ASP A 185 11.47 -9.19 22.83
N PHE A 186 12.31 -9.89 22.12
CA PHE A 186 12.04 -11.27 21.69
C PHE A 186 12.36 -12.31 22.77
N ASN A 187 12.95 -11.91 23.91
CA ASN A 187 13.22 -12.80 25.05
C ASN A 187 12.05 -12.88 26.04
N THR A 188 10.92 -12.25 25.70
CA THR A 188 9.70 -12.32 26.50
C THR A 188 9.13 -13.74 26.56
N ASP A 189 8.49 -14.09 27.69
CA ASP A 189 7.82 -15.39 27.86
C ASP A 189 6.62 -15.54 26.91
N CYS A 190 5.87 -14.44 26.64
CA CYS A 190 4.70 -14.44 25.80
C CYS A 190 4.95 -13.70 24.47
N LEU A 191 4.74 -14.38 23.34
CA LEU A 191 4.85 -13.74 22.02
C LEU A 191 3.50 -13.24 21.54
N ASN A 192 3.48 -11.97 21.11
CA ASN A 192 2.34 -11.39 20.43
C ASN A 192 2.43 -11.66 18.93
N ILE A 193 1.40 -12.27 18.37
CA ILE A 193 1.30 -12.59 16.95
C ILE A 193 0.10 -11.87 16.35
N LEU A 194 0.34 -11.18 15.25
CA LEU A 194 -0.71 -10.52 14.47
C LEU A 194 -0.93 -11.30 13.17
N VAL A 195 -2.19 -11.60 12.85
CA VAL A 195 -2.58 -12.17 11.56
C VAL A 195 -3.45 -11.15 10.82
N MET A 196 -3.10 -10.83 9.57
CA MET A 196 -3.85 -9.86 8.78
C MET A 196 -3.88 -10.21 7.29
N GLY A 197 -5.08 -10.33 6.72
CA GLY A 197 -5.30 -10.58 5.29
C GLY A 197 -5.42 -9.32 4.44
N GLY A 198 -5.04 -8.14 4.99
CA GLY A 198 -5.34 -6.83 4.42
C GLY A 198 -6.77 -6.37 4.77
N SER A 199 -7.18 -5.18 4.29
CA SER A 199 -8.47 -4.55 4.67
C SER A 199 -9.72 -5.37 4.35
N GLN A 200 -9.65 -6.24 3.33
CA GLN A 200 -10.76 -7.12 2.94
C GLN A 200 -10.72 -8.49 3.66
N GLY A 201 -9.62 -8.78 4.34
CA GLY A 201 -9.35 -10.09 4.90
C GLY A 201 -8.96 -11.14 3.85
N ALA A 202 -8.51 -12.30 4.32
CA ALA A 202 -8.12 -13.45 3.48
C ALA A 202 -8.60 -14.74 4.13
N MET A 203 -9.70 -15.30 3.64
CA MET A 203 -10.36 -16.44 4.29
C MET A 203 -9.39 -17.63 4.49
N LYS A 204 -8.58 -17.96 3.47
CA LYS A 204 -7.60 -19.05 3.59
C LYS A 204 -6.59 -18.83 4.71
N ILE A 205 -6.11 -17.57 4.88
CA ILE A 205 -5.20 -17.22 5.99
C ILE A 205 -5.94 -17.37 7.33
N ASN A 206 -7.18 -16.88 7.40
CA ASN A 206 -8.00 -16.98 8.62
C ASN A 206 -8.19 -18.43 9.04
N GLU A 207 -8.64 -19.30 8.12
CA GLU A 207 -8.91 -20.72 8.37
C GLU A 207 -7.67 -21.45 8.91
N VAL A 208 -6.54 -21.32 8.19
CA VAL A 208 -5.30 -22.01 8.59
C VAL A 208 -4.79 -21.45 9.91
N SER A 209 -4.84 -20.13 10.11
CA SER A 209 -4.37 -19.50 11.35
C SER A 209 -5.23 -19.88 12.57
N VAL A 210 -6.56 -19.94 12.45
CA VAL A 210 -7.43 -20.38 13.53
C VAL A 210 -7.04 -21.78 13.99
N ASN A 211 -6.94 -22.73 13.06
CA ASN A 211 -6.62 -24.12 13.39
C ASN A 211 -5.23 -24.26 14.03
N VAL A 212 -4.22 -23.61 13.47
CA VAL A 212 -2.84 -23.68 13.98
C VAL A 212 -2.72 -23.05 15.36
N PHE A 213 -3.24 -21.86 15.57
CA PHE A 213 -3.09 -21.18 16.85
C PHE A 213 -3.93 -21.79 17.96
N GLN A 214 -5.11 -22.31 17.67
CA GLN A 214 -5.85 -23.09 18.67
C GLN A 214 -5.07 -24.34 19.12
N LYS A 215 -4.45 -25.06 18.16
CA LYS A 215 -3.60 -26.21 18.47
C LYS A 215 -2.41 -25.80 19.33
N LEU A 216 -1.66 -24.77 18.95
CA LEU A 216 -0.48 -24.30 19.68
C LEU A 216 -0.83 -23.83 21.11
N LEU A 217 -1.92 -23.08 21.27
CA LEU A 217 -2.39 -22.63 22.59
C LEU A 217 -2.80 -23.80 23.48
N ASN A 218 -3.46 -24.82 22.92
CA ASN A 218 -3.83 -26.06 23.65
C ASN A 218 -2.59 -26.89 24.01
N GLN A 219 -1.52 -26.82 23.26
CA GLN A 219 -0.24 -27.46 23.57
C GLN A 219 0.58 -26.68 24.63
N GLY A 220 0.07 -25.55 25.11
CA GLY A 220 0.70 -24.76 26.16
C GLY A 220 1.72 -23.71 25.67
N TYR A 221 1.79 -23.43 24.36
CA TYR A 221 2.62 -22.31 23.89
C TYR A 221 2.07 -20.98 24.43
N ASN A 222 2.93 -20.19 25.03
CA ASN A 222 2.56 -18.88 25.59
C ASN A 222 2.51 -17.80 24.49
N LEU A 223 1.37 -17.68 23.83
CA LEU A 223 1.13 -16.80 22.69
C LEU A 223 -0.10 -15.93 22.96
N LYS A 224 -0.05 -14.69 22.50
CA LYS A 224 -1.23 -13.82 22.35
C LYS A 224 -1.43 -13.53 20.87
N VAL A 225 -2.57 -13.94 20.33
CA VAL A 225 -2.86 -13.90 18.89
C VAL A 225 -4.01 -12.94 18.61
N VAL A 226 -3.79 -11.98 17.73
CA VAL A 226 -4.84 -11.10 17.20
C VAL A 226 -4.99 -11.38 15.71
N VAL A 227 -6.21 -11.69 15.28
CA VAL A 227 -6.52 -11.97 13.88
C VAL A 227 -7.47 -10.90 13.34
N GLN A 228 -7.01 -10.12 12.37
CA GLN A 228 -7.87 -9.23 11.58
C GLN A 228 -8.49 -10.04 10.44
N THR A 229 -9.73 -10.44 10.59
CA THR A 229 -10.42 -11.34 9.66
C THR A 229 -10.88 -10.66 8.37
N GLY A 230 -11.08 -9.34 8.38
CA GLY A 230 -11.86 -8.60 7.39
C GLY A 230 -13.36 -8.67 7.73
N VAL A 231 -14.06 -7.55 7.54
CA VAL A 231 -15.48 -7.42 7.93
C VAL A 231 -16.36 -8.52 7.31
N LYS A 232 -16.12 -8.84 6.04
CA LYS A 232 -16.93 -9.86 5.32
C LYS A 232 -16.68 -11.28 5.75
N ASN A 233 -15.53 -11.56 6.36
CA ASN A 233 -15.11 -12.90 6.75
C ASN A 233 -15.26 -13.15 8.24
N TYR A 234 -15.65 -12.13 9.02
CA TYR A 234 -15.67 -12.20 10.49
C TYR A 234 -16.56 -13.33 11.00
N GLU A 235 -17.82 -13.35 10.60
CA GLU A 235 -18.79 -14.38 11.05
C GLU A 235 -18.34 -15.80 10.68
N LYS A 236 -17.90 -15.99 9.43
CA LYS A 236 -17.38 -17.30 9.00
C LYS A 236 -16.13 -17.73 9.76
N THR A 237 -15.28 -16.78 10.13
CA THR A 237 -14.08 -17.09 10.91
C THR A 237 -14.45 -17.38 12.36
N LEU A 238 -15.47 -16.73 12.91
CA LEU A 238 -15.98 -16.97 14.25
C LEU A 238 -16.57 -18.38 14.37
N GLU A 239 -17.31 -18.84 13.36
CA GLU A 239 -17.85 -20.21 13.29
C GLU A 239 -16.75 -21.29 13.40
N LEU A 240 -15.55 -21.03 12.86
CA LEU A 240 -14.41 -21.98 12.95
C LEU A 240 -13.90 -22.19 14.39
N LEU A 241 -14.25 -21.30 15.31
CA LEU A 241 -13.86 -21.46 16.71
C LEU A 241 -14.69 -22.55 17.44
N GLU A 242 -15.81 -23.03 16.88
CA GLU A 242 -16.65 -24.06 17.47
C GLU A 242 -16.96 -23.81 18.96
N ASN A 243 -17.19 -22.56 19.35
CA ASN A 243 -17.37 -22.12 20.76
C ASN A 243 -16.14 -22.32 21.67
N LYS A 244 -14.98 -22.65 21.14
CA LYS A 244 -13.72 -22.71 21.90
C LYS A 244 -13.17 -21.30 22.09
N THR A 245 -13.44 -20.72 23.23
CA THR A 245 -12.92 -19.39 23.58
C THR A 245 -11.58 -19.53 24.30
N ASN A 246 -10.57 -18.84 23.82
CA ASN A 246 -9.29 -18.68 24.51
C ASN A 246 -9.01 -17.19 24.67
N PRO A 247 -8.78 -16.66 25.88
CA PRO A 247 -8.57 -15.24 26.12
C PRO A 247 -7.34 -14.67 25.36
N ASN A 248 -6.42 -15.55 24.99
CA ASN A 248 -5.22 -15.18 24.24
C ASN A 248 -5.41 -15.26 22.71
N PHE A 249 -6.61 -15.62 22.22
CA PHE A 249 -6.94 -15.66 20.79
C PHE A 249 -8.11 -14.73 20.49
N ILE A 250 -7.82 -13.61 19.83
CA ILE A 250 -8.74 -12.50 19.64
C ILE A 250 -9.03 -12.32 18.15
N LEU A 251 -10.30 -12.44 17.76
CA LEU A 251 -10.76 -12.10 16.41
C LEU A 251 -11.27 -10.66 16.38
N LYS A 252 -10.84 -9.89 15.38
CA LYS A 252 -11.34 -8.54 15.10
C LYS A 252 -11.71 -8.42 13.63
N PRO A 253 -12.88 -7.89 13.27
CA PRO A 253 -13.26 -7.71 11.87
C PRO A 253 -12.38 -6.68 11.18
N TYR A 254 -11.95 -5.65 11.92
CA TYR A 254 -11.09 -4.57 11.43
C TYR A 254 -10.30 -3.93 12.58
N LEU A 255 -9.09 -3.48 12.29
CA LEU A 255 -8.21 -2.79 13.22
C LEU A 255 -8.05 -1.33 12.78
N ASN A 256 -8.65 -0.40 13.53
CA ASN A 256 -8.56 1.04 13.22
C ASN A 256 -7.14 1.58 13.39
N GLU A 257 -6.46 1.14 14.43
CA GLU A 257 -5.11 1.55 14.79
C GLU A 257 -4.10 0.40 14.59
N ILE A 258 -4.03 -0.09 13.37
CA ILE A 258 -3.18 -1.24 13.00
C ILE A 258 -1.70 -1.02 13.37
N TRP A 259 -1.24 0.23 13.43
CA TRP A 259 0.12 0.56 13.84
C TRP A 259 0.42 0.13 15.29
N ASN A 260 -0.56 0.23 16.20
CA ASN A 260 -0.37 -0.21 17.57
C ASN A 260 -0.23 -1.74 17.65
N GLU A 261 -1.03 -2.47 16.91
CA GLU A 261 -0.92 -3.94 16.85
C GLU A 261 0.41 -4.38 16.22
N LEU A 262 0.85 -3.74 15.14
CA LEU A 262 2.15 -4.03 14.51
C LEU A 262 3.34 -3.70 15.42
N LYS A 263 3.28 -2.57 16.14
CA LYS A 263 4.32 -2.21 17.11
C LYS A 263 4.47 -3.23 18.23
N ASN A 264 3.35 -3.78 18.69
CA ASN A 264 3.32 -4.76 19.77
C ASN A 264 3.56 -6.19 19.29
N ALA A 265 3.37 -6.49 18.01
CA ALA A 265 3.56 -7.84 17.47
C ALA A 265 5.04 -8.22 17.41
N HIS A 266 5.40 -9.43 17.82
CA HIS A 266 6.70 -10.04 17.63
C HIS A 266 6.81 -10.77 16.28
N LEU A 267 5.67 -11.18 15.72
CA LEU A 267 5.57 -11.81 14.42
C LEU A 267 4.25 -11.39 13.75
N VAL A 268 4.28 -11.11 12.46
CA VAL A 268 3.06 -10.88 11.69
C VAL A 268 2.93 -11.90 10.57
N ILE A 269 1.72 -12.42 10.39
CA ILE A 269 1.34 -13.26 9.25
C ILE A 269 0.43 -12.42 8.37
N ALA A 270 0.86 -12.14 7.12
CA ALA A 270 0.14 -11.16 6.31
C ALA A 270 0.18 -11.44 4.81
N ARG A 271 -0.74 -10.79 4.06
CA ARG A 271 -0.58 -10.58 2.63
C ARG A 271 0.61 -9.65 2.35
N SER A 272 1.19 -9.78 1.16
CA SER A 272 2.38 -9.02 0.73
C SER A 272 2.04 -7.85 -0.21
N GLY A 273 0.94 -7.15 0.06
CA GLY A 273 0.67 -5.85 -0.58
C GLY A 273 1.73 -4.83 -0.16
N SER A 274 2.25 -4.06 -1.11
CA SER A 274 3.42 -3.21 -0.89
C SER A 274 3.30 -2.21 0.26
N LEU A 275 2.13 -1.58 0.45
CA LEU A 275 1.91 -0.69 1.60
C LEU A 275 2.01 -1.45 2.92
N SER A 276 1.36 -2.62 3.03
CA SER A 276 1.43 -3.44 4.24
C SER A 276 2.87 -3.85 4.55
N LEU A 277 3.68 -4.17 3.53
CA LEU A 277 5.10 -4.46 3.73
C LEU A 277 5.86 -3.25 4.27
N SER A 278 5.58 -2.05 3.76
CA SER A 278 6.19 -0.83 4.28
C SER A 278 5.77 -0.54 5.73
N GLU A 279 4.52 -0.80 6.10
CA GLU A 279 3.99 -0.67 7.46
C GLU A 279 4.66 -1.68 8.41
N ILE A 280 4.80 -2.94 7.98
CA ILE A 280 5.49 -4.01 8.72
C ILE A 280 6.96 -3.65 8.94
N CYS A 281 7.65 -3.19 7.89
CA CYS A 281 9.06 -2.81 7.99
C CYS A 281 9.26 -1.57 8.86
N ALA A 282 8.36 -0.59 8.81
CA ALA A 282 8.41 0.61 9.63
C ALA A 282 8.31 0.31 11.13
N THR A 283 7.59 -0.75 11.49
CA THR A 283 7.43 -1.20 12.89
C THR A 283 8.45 -2.27 13.31
N SER A 284 9.44 -2.54 12.47
CA SER A 284 10.49 -3.55 12.72
C SER A 284 9.93 -4.94 13.09
N THR A 285 8.83 -5.36 12.41
CA THR A 285 8.14 -6.61 12.72
C THR A 285 8.58 -7.72 11.78
N PRO A 286 9.14 -8.84 12.26
CA PRO A 286 9.35 -10.06 11.47
C PRO A 286 8.05 -10.55 10.85
N SER A 287 8.10 -11.14 9.65
CA SER A 287 6.88 -11.53 8.97
C SER A 287 6.94 -12.89 8.28
N ILE A 288 5.81 -13.60 8.30
CA ILE A 288 5.47 -14.69 7.37
C ILE A 288 4.51 -14.10 6.34
N LEU A 289 4.94 -14.01 5.10
CA LEU A 289 4.21 -13.38 4.01
C LEU A 289 3.52 -14.43 3.16
N ILE A 290 2.21 -14.28 2.98
CA ILE A 290 1.38 -15.17 2.18
C ILE A 290 0.83 -14.37 1.00
N PRO A 291 1.51 -14.38 -0.16
CA PRO A 291 1.11 -13.62 -1.32
C PRO A 291 -0.29 -14.00 -1.83
N TYR A 292 -1.05 -13.01 -2.31
CA TYR A 292 -2.33 -13.26 -2.97
C TYR A 292 -2.08 -13.87 -4.37
N PRO A 293 -2.55 -15.10 -4.67
CA PRO A 293 -2.17 -15.83 -5.87
C PRO A 293 -2.72 -15.21 -7.17
N PHE A 294 -3.80 -14.42 -7.07
CA PHE A 294 -4.41 -13.77 -8.23
C PHE A 294 -3.98 -12.30 -8.41
N ALA A 295 -2.90 -11.90 -7.74
CA ALA A 295 -2.32 -10.58 -7.88
C ALA A 295 -1.83 -10.34 -9.33
N ALA A 296 -2.11 -9.16 -9.88
CA ALA A 296 -1.73 -8.83 -11.24
C ALA A 296 -0.21 -8.96 -11.44
N ALA A 297 0.22 -9.65 -12.51
CA ALA A 297 1.63 -9.94 -12.80
C ALA A 297 2.39 -10.59 -11.61
N ASN A 298 1.67 -11.25 -10.71
CA ASN A 298 2.21 -11.89 -9.51
C ASN A 298 3.04 -10.94 -8.62
N HIS A 299 2.63 -9.65 -8.56
CA HIS A 299 3.42 -8.62 -7.86
C HIS A 299 3.55 -8.91 -6.36
N GLN A 300 2.52 -9.51 -5.71
CA GLN A 300 2.61 -9.78 -4.28
C GLN A 300 3.68 -10.83 -3.94
N GLU A 301 3.82 -11.89 -4.72
CA GLU A 301 4.89 -12.85 -4.50
C GLU A 301 6.25 -12.20 -4.70
N LYS A 302 6.42 -11.42 -5.76
CA LYS A 302 7.67 -10.70 -6.01
C LYS A 302 8.00 -9.71 -4.90
N ASN A 303 7.01 -8.97 -4.38
CA ASN A 303 7.20 -8.12 -3.22
C ASN A 303 7.69 -8.91 -2.00
N ALA A 304 7.05 -10.06 -1.69
CA ALA A 304 7.44 -10.91 -0.57
C ALA A 304 8.87 -11.46 -0.73
N ARG A 305 9.23 -11.89 -1.94
CA ARG A 305 10.57 -12.41 -2.24
C ARG A 305 11.67 -11.36 -2.09
N GLU A 306 11.39 -10.06 -2.35
CA GLU A 306 12.37 -9.01 -2.09
C GLU A 306 12.70 -8.89 -0.59
N LEU A 307 11.70 -9.01 0.28
CA LEU A 307 11.93 -9.00 1.73
C LEU A 307 12.60 -10.29 2.21
N GLU A 308 12.26 -11.42 1.62
CA GLU A 308 12.88 -12.72 1.94
C GLU A 308 14.36 -12.76 1.58
N LYS A 309 14.77 -12.18 0.44
CA LYS A 309 16.19 -12.10 0.01
C LYS A 309 17.11 -11.46 1.06
N VAL A 310 16.57 -10.56 1.86
CA VAL A 310 17.33 -9.89 2.93
C VAL A 310 17.00 -10.47 4.31
N ASN A 311 16.36 -11.64 4.38
CA ASN A 311 16.03 -12.33 5.62
C ASN A 311 15.19 -11.49 6.61
N CYS A 312 14.29 -10.62 6.14
CA CYS A 312 13.34 -9.94 7.02
C CYS A 312 11.93 -10.56 7.00
N SER A 313 11.70 -11.54 6.14
CA SER A 313 10.46 -12.30 6.05
C SER A 313 10.69 -13.74 5.60
N ILE A 314 9.66 -14.57 5.79
CA ILE A 314 9.52 -15.90 5.18
C ILE A 314 8.35 -15.80 4.19
N CYS A 315 8.54 -16.22 2.94
CA CYS A 315 7.48 -16.23 1.93
C CYS A 315 6.89 -17.65 1.81
N LEU A 316 5.60 -17.79 2.15
CA LEU A 316 4.82 -19.01 1.94
C LEU A 316 3.77 -18.76 0.86
N CYS A 317 3.87 -19.42 -0.28
CA CYS A 317 2.85 -19.32 -1.32
C CYS A 317 1.52 -19.91 -0.82
N GLU A 318 0.38 -19.28 -1.16
CA GLU A 318 -0.93 -19.74 -0.68
C GLU A 318 -1.25 -21.18 -1.10
N GLY A 319 -0.71 -21.65 -2.24
CA GLY A 319 -0.84 -23.04 -2.68
C GLY A 319 -0.19 -24.06 -1.73
N ASP A 320 0.88 -23.65 -1.06
CA ASP A 320 1.64 -24.48 -0.11
C ASP A 320 1.18 -24.25 1.35
N LEU A 321 0.23 -23.34 1.58
CA LEU A 321 -0.26 -22.99 2.90
C LEU A 321 -1.18 -24.08 3.45
N THR A 322 -0.62 -24.95 4.27
CA THR A 322 -1.33 -25.96 5.07
C THR A 322 -1.14 -25.68 6.57
N CYS A 323 -1.95 -26.30 7.42
CA CYS A 323 -1.78 -26.19 8.87
C CYS A 323 -0.40 -26.66 9.31
N ASP A 324 0.08 -27.79 8.78
CA ASP A 324 1.37 -28.35 9.16
C ASP A 324 2.56 -27.46 8.75
N VAL A 325 2.51 -26.88 7.56
CA VAL A 325 3.57 -25.95 7.07
C VAL A 325 3.60 -24.68 7.91
N LEU A 326 2.44 -24.09 8.20
CA LEU A 326 2.38 -22.86 8.99
C LEU A 326 2.78 -23.12 10.44
N GLU A 327 2.29 -24.20 11.06
CA GLU A 327 2.63 -24.64 12.41
C GLU A 327 4.15 -24.83 12.55
N LYS A 328 4.75 -25.63 11.67
CA LYS A 328 6.19 -25.87 11.65
C LYS A 328 6.97 -24.55 11.54
N THR A 329 6.57 -23.68 10.62
CA THR A 329 7.25 -22.39 10.41
C THR A 329 7.18 -21.51 11.66
N ILE A 330 6.03 -21.47 12.34
CA ILE A 330 5.84 -20.69 13.57
C ILE A 330 6.68 -21.30 14.71
N VAL A 331 6.61 -22.62 14.91
CA VAL A 331 7.35 -23.32 15.97
C VAL A 331 8.86 -23.16 15.79
N ASP A 332 9.36 -23.26 14.56
CA ASP A 332 10.77 -23.02 14.23
C ASP A 332 11.21 -21.60 14.63
N LEU A 333 10.37 -20.58 14.41
CA LEU A 333 10.65 -19.20 14.81
C LEU A 333 10.52 -18.99 16.33
N ILE A 334 9.56 -19.63 16.99
CA ILE A 334 9.39 -19.60 18.44
C ILE A 334 10.64 -20.19 19.15
N ASN A 335 11.16 -21.29 18.64
CA ASN A 335 12.32 -21.98 19.19
C ASN A 335 13.66 -21.29 18.83
N ASN A 336 13.68 -20.48 17.78
CA ASN A 336 14.87 -19.73 17.35
C ASN A 336 14.61 -18.22 17.45
N ARG A 337 14.61 -17.68 18.67
CA ARG A 337 14.40 -16.25 18.96
C ARG A 337 15.43 -15.35 18.29
N GLN A 338 16.65 -15.84 18.14
CA GLN A 338 17.72 -15.10 17.46
C GLN A 338 17.35 -14.79 16.01
N LYS A 339 16.68 -15.72 15.32
CA LYS A 339 16.18 -15.50 13.96
C LYS A 339 15.13 -14.38 13.89
N LEU A 340 14.24 -14.29 14.88
CA LEU A 340 13.28 -13.18 14.97
C LEU A 340 13.99 -11.83 15.16
N VAL A 341 15.05 -11.79 15.99
CA VAL A 341 15.87 -10.58 16.17
C VAL A 341 16.52 -10.16 14.85
N GLU A 342 17.14 -11.08 14.13
CA GLU A 342 17.77 -10.82 12.83
C GLU A 342 16.76 -10.34 11.78
N MET A 343 15.61 -11.02 11.68
CA MET A 343 14.52 -10.62 10.79
C MET A 343 14.05 -9.20 11.09
N SER A 344 13.88 -8.86 12.39
CA SER A 344 13.48 -7.52 12.83
C SER A 344 14.52 -6.45 12.45
N GLN A 345 15.80 -6.73 12.63
CA GLN A 345 16.87 -5.80 12.27
C GLN A 345 16.92 -5.55 10.74
N ASN A 346 16.72 -6.59 9.97
CA ASN A 346 16.78 -6.53 8.50
C ASN A 346 15.62 -5.72 7.88
N THR A 347 14.47 -5.56 8.58
CA THR A 347 13.37 -4.71 8.11
C THR A 347 13.81 -3.27 7.87
N LYS A 348 14.87 -2.79 8.53
CA LYS A 348 15.41 -1.43 8.37
C LYS A 348 15.82 -1.12 6.93
N ILE A 349 16.14 -2.11 6.13
CA ILE A 349 16.52 -1.96 4.72
C ILE A 349 15.34 -1.34 3.92
N PHE A 350 14.10 -1.75 4.24
CA PHE A 350 12.89 -1.27 3.58
C PHE A 350 12.14 -0.20 4.36
N SER A 351 12.54 0.10 5.60
CA SER A 351 11.95 1.18 6.39
C SER A 351 12.43 2.54 5.86
N LYS A 352 11.50 3.38 5.40
CA LYS A 352 11.78 4.69 4.80
C LYS A 352 10.95 5.79 5.49
N PRO A 353 11.38 6.25 6.68
CA PRO A 353 10.60 7.20 7.48
C PRO A 353 10.36 8.55 6.78
N ASN A 354 11.25 8.95 5.90
CA ASN A 354 11.14 10.22 5.17
C ASN A 354 10.41 10.10 3.83
N ALA A 355 9.90 8.91 3.45
CA ALA A 355 9.33 8.65 2.14
C ALA A 355 8.31 9.70 1.69
N LEU A 356 7.36 10.07 2.56
CA LEU A 356 6.35 11.08 2.26
C LEU A 356 6.98 12.45 1.98
N ASN A 357 7.88 12.90 2.85
CA ASN A 357 8.55 14.21 2.69
C ASN A 357 9.42 14.24 1.43
N ASP A 358 10.18 13.17 1.17
CA ASP A 358 11.03 13.06 0.00
C ASP A 358 10.21 13.11 -1.30
N ILE A 359 9.09 12.37 -1.37
CA ILE A 359 8.18 12.39 -2.52
C ILE A 359 7.60 13.79 -2.73
N VAL A 360 7.16 14.45 -1.66
CA VAL A 360 6.58 15.80 -1.72
C VAL A 360 7.62 16.82 -2.17
N CYS A 361 8.83 16.81 -1.60
CA CYS A 361 9.94 17.69 -2.01
C CYS A 361 10.29 17.49 -3.49
N GLU A 362 10.41 16.25 -3.93
CA GLU A 362 10.68 15.89 -5.31
C GLU A 362 9.59 16.37 -6.27
N PHE A 363 8.33 16.30 -5.85
CA PHE A 363 7.17 16.71 -6.62
C PHE A 363 7.08 18.25 -6.73
N ILE A 364 7.24 18.97 -5.62
CA ILE A 364 7.28 20.43 -5.60
C ILE A 364 8.44 20.97 -6.47
N GLY A 365 9.60 20.31 -6.41
CA GLY A 365 10.76 20.70 -7.22
C GLY A 365 10.51 20.63 -8.74
N LEU A 366 9.49 19.92 -9.21
CA LEU A 366 9.10 19.90 -10.62
C LEU A 366 8.41 21.19 -11.09
N SER A 367 7.76 21.91 -10.19
CA SER A 367 7.04 23.16 -10.49
C SER A 367 7.95 24.39 -10.50
N GLN A 368 9.21 24.23 -10.06
CA GLN A 368 10.18 25.32 -9.94
C GLN A 368 11.18 25.38 -11.11
N ASN A 369 11.18 24.33 -11.95
CA ASN A 369 11.99 24.19 -13.17
C ASN A 369 11.09 24.22 -14.43
#